data_a88d5b169810991a8aebee4d5eaffb43
#
_entry.id   a88d5b169810991a8aebee4d5eaffb43
#
_cell.length_a   1.000
_cell.length_b   1.000
_cell.length_c   1.000
_cell.angle_alpha   90.00
_cell.angle_beta   90.00
_cell.angle_gamma   90.00
#
_symmetry.space_group_name_H-M   'P 1'
#
loop_
_entity.id
_entity.type
_entity.pdbx_description
1 polymer ?
#
loop_
_entity_poly.entity_id
_entity_poly.type
_entity_poly.pdbx_seq_one_letter_code
_entity_poly.pdbx_strand_id
1 'polypeptide(L)'
;MLYDVPQKNWRTFSGTWQLGEDWNCEWVMAYSCDTVDLNNVGGIWNIFAGLHMYCGAWGLMWDGPTTDECGEDVGDNLTGGDTVAHAWIDGVSDWWVDNHPITVCVGNSATWNGGNINWSLSYLNRDHLWGHGNVDPDLPSNQQACILWRWAEG
;
A
#
# COMPACT_ATOMS: atom_id res chain seq x y z
N MET A 1 -21.25 -19.28 -2.31
CA MET A 1 -22.26 -18.37 -1.71
C MET A 1 -21.50 -17.14 -1.28
N LEU A 2 -21.53 -16.10 -2.13
CA LEU A 2 -20.87 -14.82 -1.82
C LEU A 2 -21.75 -14.11 -0.78
N TYR A 3 -21.24 -13.92 0.42
CA TYR A 3 -21.86 -13.04 1.38
C TYR A 3 -21.63 -11.60 0.90
N ASP A 4 -22.71 -10.95 0.51
CA ASP A 4 -22.71 -9.50 0.29
C ASP A 4 -22.50 -8.83 1.65
N VAL A 5 -21.24 -8.56 1.98
CA VAL A 5 -20.90 -7.80 3.19
C VAL A 5 -21.25 -6.36 2.87
N PRO A 6 -22.20 -5.75 3.58
CA PRO A 6 -22.59 -4.37 3.29
C PRO A 6 -21.37 -3.47 3.32
N GLN A 7 -21.10 -2.73 2.24
CA GLN A 7 -19.97 -1.79 2.11
C GLN A 7 -19.80 -0.82 3.31
N LYS A 8 -20.81 -0.68 4.13
CA LYS A 8 -20.78 0.14 5.35
C LYS A 8 -19.79 -0.35 6.42
N ASN A 9 -19.41 -1.62 6.40
CA ASN A 9 -18.52 -2.17 7.43
C ASN A 9 -17.04 -1.88 7.17
N TRP A 10 -16.64 -1.61 5.94
CA TRP A 10 -15.26 -1.24 5.60
C TRP A 10 -14.86 0.15 6.16
N ARG A 11 -15.82 1.04 6.31
CA ARG A 11 -15.57 2.41 6.82
C ARG A 11 -15.29 2.47 8.33
N THR A 12 -15.60 1.43 9.07
CA THR A 12 -15.28 1.34 10.49
C THR A 12 -13.87 0.85 10.77
N PHE A 13 -13.20 0.30 9.75
CA PHE A 13 -11.85 -0.26 9.89
C PHE A 13 -10.82 0.84 10.18
N SER A 14 -10.93 1.96 9.52
CA SER A 14 -9.95 3.05 9.59
C SER A 14 -10.02 3.93 10.85
N GLY A 15 -11.12 3.89 11.58
CA GLY A 15 -11.33 4.83 12.70
C GLY A 15 -10.66 4.43 14.02
N THR A 16 -10.33 3.16 14.20
CA THR A 16 -9.89 2.62 15.50
C THR A 16 -8.69 1.69 15.44
N TRP A 17 -8.23 1.31 14.24
CA TRP A 17 -7.11 0.39 14.09
C TRP A 17 -5.83 1.17 13.86
N GLN A 18 -4.83 0.84 14.65
CA GLN A 18 -3.45 1.28 14.50
C GLN A 18 -2.61 0.04 14.22
N LEU A 19 -1.74 0.15 13.23
CA LEU A 19 -0.83 -0.92 12.84
C LEU A 19 0.61 -0.38 12.93
N GLY A 20 1.50 -1.20 13.41
CA GLY A 20 2.93 -0.93 13.39
C GLY A 20 3.58 -0.68 14.75
N GLU A 21 3.14 0.33 15.52
CA GLU A 21 3.89 0.86 16.69
C GLU A 21 4.37 -0.16 17.71
N ASP A 22 3.53 -1.12 18.12
CA ASP A 22 3.90 -2.10 19.16
C ASP A 22 4.25 -3.49 18.61
N TRP A 23 4.12 -3.70 17.30
CA TRP A 23 4.11 -5.03 16.70
C TRP A 23 5.12 -5.20 15.56
N ASN A 24 5.91 -4.18 15.24
CA ASN A 24 6.87 -4.16 14.12
C ASN A 24 6.24 -4.62 12.79
N CYS A 25 5.04 -4.14 12.49
CA CYS A 25 4.41 -4.36 11.21
C CYS A 25 4.75 -3.19 10.28
N GLU A 26 5.76 -3.38 9.45
CA GLU A 26 6.23 -2.34 8.52
C GLU A 26 5.30 -2.21 7.31
N TRP A 27 4.79 -3.35 6.82
CA TRP A 27 3.97 -3.40 5.62
C TRP A 27 2.79 -4.34 5.79
N VAL A 28 1.65 -3.96 5.22
CA VAL A 28 0.49 -4.84 5.04
C VAL A 28 0.25 -5.01 3.55
N MET A 29 0.13 -6.25 3.10
CA MET A 29 -0.22 -6.60 1.73
C MET A 29 -1.53 -7.36 1.72
N ALA A 30 -2.55 -6.79 1.08
CA ALA A 30 -3.89 -7.35 1.04
C ALA A 30 -4.30 -7.61 -0.41
N TYR A 31 -4.19 -8.86 -0.86
CA TYR A 31 -4.69 -9.31 -2.16
C TYR A 31 -6.20 -9.50 -2.09
N SER A 32 -6.94 -8.42 -2.25
CA SER A 32 -8.41 -8.40 -2.18
C SER A 32 -8.96 -7.16 -2.88
N CYS A 33 -10.16 -7.29 -3.45
CA CYS A 33 -10.85 -6.18 -4.11
C CYS A 33 -11.14 -5.04 -3.14
N ASP A 34 -11.13 -3.80 -3.64
CA ASP A 34 -11.60 -2.59 -2.97
C ASP A 34 -11.04 -2.38 -1.54
N THR A 35 -9.80 -2.77 -1.30
CA THR A 35 -9.16 -2.57 0.01
C THR A 35 -8.76 -1.11 0.26
N VAL A 36 -8.71 -0.30 -0.79
CA VAL A 36 -8.46 1.15 -0.72
C VAL A 36 -9.52 1.90 -1.51
N ASP A 37 -10.27 2.78 -0.86
CA ASP A 37 -11.20 3.71 -1.52
C ASP A 37 -10.47 5.02 -1.82
N LEU A 38 -10.12 5.26 -3.07
CA LEU A 38 -9.43 6.50 -3.50
C LEU A 38 -10.26 7.76 -3.24
N ASN A 39 -11.59 7.66 -3.23
CA ASN A 39 -12.45 8.80 -2.90
C ASN A 39 -12.41 9.14 -1.40
N ASN A 40 -11.88 8.24 -0.58
CA ASN A 40 -11.81 8.38 0.86
C ASN A 40 -10.47 7.88 1.42
N VAL A 41 -9.39 8.01 0.67
CA VAL A 41 -8.05 7.54 1.08
C VAL A 41 -7.61 8.14 2.43
N GLY A 42 -8.04 9.36 2.75
CA GLY A 42 -7.84 9.96 4.06
C GLY A 42 -8.48 9.18 5.22
N GLY A 43 -9.47 8.33 4.94
CA GLY A 43 -10.11 7.49 5.95
C GLY A 43 -9.21 6.40 6.53
N ILE A 44 -8.13 6.03 5.86
CA ILE A 44 -7.17 5.04 6.35
C ILE A 44 -5.99 5.67 7.13
N TRP A 45 -5.98 6.97 7.34
CA TRP A 45 -4.90 7.69 8.03
C TRP A 45 -4.47 7.04 9.35
N ASN A 46 -5.45 6.63 10.15
CA ASN A 46 -5.20 6.14 11.50
C ASN A 46 -4.51 4.77 11.55
N ILE A 47 -4.46 4.02 10.44
CA ILE A 47 -3.72 2.74 10.41
C ILE A 47 -2.21 2.94 10.44
N PHE A 48 -1.72 4.12 10.02
CA PHE A 48 -0.30 4.43 9.93
C PHE A 48 0.28 4.87 11.29
N ALA A 49 0.18 4.00 12.31
CA ALA A 49 0.81 4.21 13.61
C ALA A 49 2.07 3.32 13.68
N GLY A 50 3.12 3.71 12.95
CA GLY A 50 4.32 2.91 12.72
C GLY A 50 4.27 2.06 11.45
N LEU A 51 3.10 1.82 10.86
CA LEU A 51 2.99 1.17 9.57
C LEU A 51 3.58 2.07 8.47
N HIS A 52 4.50 1.55 7.68
CA HIS A 52 5.13 2.27 6.58
C HIS A 52 4.24 2.30 5.34
N MET A 53 3.66 1.15 4.99
CA MET A 53 2.91 1.04 3.76
C MET A 53 1.76 0.05 3.86
N TYR A 54 0.65 0.41 3.22
CA TYR A 54 -0.46 -0.48 2.95
C TYR A 54 -0.54 -0.73 1.44
N CYS A 55 -0.40 -1.99 1.04
CA CYS A 55 -0.50 -2.48 -0.31
C CYS A 55 -1.84 -3.19 -0.49
N GLY A 56 -2.65 -2.75 -1.44
CA GLY A 56 -3.99 -3.28 -1.66
C GLY A 56 -4.47 -3.05 -3.08
N ALA A 57 -5.79 -2.94 -3.25
CA ALA A 57 -6.42 -2.59 -4.51
C ALA A 57 -7.47 -1.49 -4.34
N TRP A 58 -7.61 -0.63 -5.36
CA TRP A 58 -8.66 0.40 -5.41
C TRP A 58 -9.85 0.00 -6.30
N GLY A 59 -9.86 -1.20 -6.82
CA GLY A 59 -10.87 -1.79 -7.66
C GLY A 59 -10.86 -3.30 -7.54
N LEU A 60 -11.15 -3.96 -8.63
CA LEU A 60 -11.16 -5.41 -8.70
C LEU A 60 -9.74 -5.97 -8.59
N MET A 61 -9.64 -7.11 -7.94
CA MET A 61 -8.49 -8.00 -7.95
C MET A 61 -8.98 -9.37 -8.39
N TRP A 62 -8.49 -9.82 -9.51
CA TRP A 62 -8.87 -11.11 -10.07
C TRP A 62 -8.08 -12.23 -9.38
N ASP A 63 -8.78 -13.31 -9.06
CA ASP A 63 -8.20 -14.54 -8.55
C ASP A 63 -8.56 -15.68 -9.50
N GLY A 64 -7.55 -16.30 -10.11
CA GLY A 64 -7.74 -17.34 -11.08
C GLY A 64 -6.41 -17.94 -11.55
N PRO A 65 -6.45 -18.92 -12.45
CA PRO A 65 -5.24 -19.63 -12.90
C PRO A 65 -4.15 -18.75 -13.56
N THR A 66 -4.50 -17.54 -13.95
CA THR A 66 -3.56 -16.57 -14.55
C THR A 66 -3.02 -15.57 -13.54
N THR A 67 -3.53 -15.58 -12.30
CA THR A 67 -3.15 -14.66 -11.25
C THR A 67 -2.64 -15.35 -9.99
N ASP A 68 -2.53 -16.68 -9.99
CA ASP A 68 -2.01 -17.47 -8.88
C ASP A 68 -0.51 -17.25 -8.64
N GLU A 69 0.21 -16.74 -9.64
CA GLU A 69 1.64 -16.40 -9.57
C GLU A 69 1.89 -15.00 -8.95
N CYS A 70 0.90 -14.12 -8.86
CA CYS A 70 1.09 -12.74 -8.37
C CYS A 70 1.83 -12.67 -7.01
N GLY A 71 1.55 -13.59 -6.11
CA GLY A 71 2.24 -13.65 -4.82
C GLY A 71 3.71 -14.06 -4.94
N GLU A 72 4.03 -14.95 -5.88
CA GLU A 72 5.39 -15.36 -6.20
C GLU A 72 6.16 -14.21 -6.84
N ASP A 73 5.56 -13.53 -7.82
CA ASP A 73 6.16 -12.37 -8.49
C ASP A 73 6.46 -11.23 -7.52
N VAL A 74 5.54 -10.92 -6.61
CA VAL A 74 5.80 -9.96 -5.52
C VAL A 74 6.98 -10.41 -4.66
N GLY A 75 7.03 -11.69 -4.29
CA GLY A 75 8.12 -12.26 -3.49
C GLY A 75 9.47 -12.18 -4.21
N ASP A 76 9.49 -12.51 -5.49
CA ASP A 76 10.70 -12.46 -6.31
C ASP A 76 11.19 -11.03 -6.50
N ASN A 77 10.31 -10.08 -6.77
CA ASN A 77 10.64 -8.67 -6.88
C ASN A 77 11.22 -8.13 -5.55
N LEU A 78 10.59 -8.46 -4.42
CA LEU A 78 11.09 -8.06 -3.09
C LEU A 78 12.48 -8.63 -2.80
N THR A 79 12.70 -9.91 -3.09
CA THR A 79 14.00 -10.56 -2.88
C THR A 79 15.02 -10.16 -3.93
N GLY A 80 14.59 -9.71 -5.09
CA GLY A 80 15.39 -9.10 -6.14
C GLY A 80 15.93 -7.71 -5.77
N GLY A 81 15.39 -7.09 -4.74
CA GLY A 81 15.83 -5.79 -4.22
C GLY A 81 14.97 -4.61 -4.70
N ASP A 82 13.78 -4.87 -5.20
CA ASP A 82 12.83 -3.81 -5.49
C ASP A 82 12.27 -3.18 -4.21
N THR A 83 11.82 -1.93 -4.32
CA THR A 83 11.08 -1.31 -3.22
C THR A 83 9.75 -2.03 -3.02
N VAL A 84 9.25 -2.04 -1.80
CA VAL A 84 7.98 -2.69 -1.45
C VAL A 84 6.83 -2.23 -2.35
N ALA A 85 6.76 -0.91 -2.62
CA ALA A 85 5.75 -0.36 -3.52
C ALA A 85 5.88 -0.85 -4.96
N HIS A 86 7.12 -0.92 -5.48
CA HIS A 86 7.38 -1.39 -6.84
C HIS A 86 7.07 -2.88 -6.97
N ALA A 87 7.57 -3.67 -6.04
CA ALA A 87 7.34 -5.11 -6.01
C ALA A 87 5.83 -5.46 -5.98
N TRP A 88 5.04 -4.72 -5.17
CA TRP A 88 3.59 -4.92 -5.15
C TRP A 88 2.92 -4.54 -6.47
N ILE A 89 3.22 -3.34 -6.96
CA ILE A 89 2.59 -2.85 -8.21
C ILE A 89 2.94 -3.76 -9.38
N ASP A 90 4.20 -4.08 -9.58
CA ASP A 90 4.64 -4.92 -10.71
C ASP A 90 4.19 -6.37 -10.58
N GLY A 91 4.31 -6.97 -9.38
CA GLY A 91 3.96 -8.37 -9.18
C GLY A 91 2.44 -8.64 -9.21
N VAL A 92 1.61 -7.60 -9.03
CA VAL A 92 0.15 -7.73 -9.07
C VAL A 92 -0.45 -7.23 -10.38
N SER A 93 0.25 -6.33 -11.08
CA SER A 93 -0.16 -5.86 -12.41
C SER A 93 0.11 -6.94 -13.45
N ASP A 94 -0.94 -7.51 -14.00
CA ASP A 94 -0.85 -8.46 -15.10
C ASP A 94 -1.64 -7.91 -16.29
N TRP A 95 -0.98 -7.82 -17.45
CA TRP A 95 -1.60 -7.30 -18.67
C TRP A 95 -2.77 -8.15 -19.23
N TRP A 96 -2.97 -9.34 -18.65
CA TRP A 96 -4.08 -10.21 -19.02
C TRP A 96 -5.34 -10.00 -18.18
N VAL A 97 -5.21 -9.32 -17.06
CA VAL A 97 -6.32 -9.07 -16.11
C VAL A 97 -6.29 -7.62 -15.66
N ASP A 98 -7.45 -7.04 -15.50
CA ASP A 98 -7.66 -5.66 -15.07
C ASP A 98 -7.55 -5.56 -13.54
N ASN A 99 -6.36 -5.85 -13.01
CA ASN A 99 -6.05 -5.66 -11.61
C ASN A 99 -5.68 -4.19 -11.35
N HIS A 100 -6.12 -3.64 -10.24
CA HIS A 100 -5.84 -2.27 -9.85
C HIS A 100 -5.03 -2.21 -8.54
N PRO A 101 -3.75 -2.65 -8.54
CA PRO A 101 -2.92 -2.57 -7.35
C PRO A 101 -2.66 -1.11 -6.96
N ILE A 102 -2.66 -0.89 -5.65
CA ILE A 102 -2.34 0.41 -5.07
C ILE A 102 -1.45 0.24 -3.85
N THR A 103 -0.53 1.17 -3.67
CA THR A 103 0.24 1.32 -2.44
C THR A 103 -0.02 2.68 -1.83
N VAL A 104 -0.23 2.71 -0.52
CA VAL A 104 -0.51 3.93 0.26
C VAL A 104 0.47 4.02 1.40
N CYS A 105 1.03 5.19 1.63
CA CYS A 105 1.88 5.49 2.78
C CYS A 105 1.63 6.89 3.32
N VAL A 106 2.22 7.20 4.46
CA VAL A 106 2.27 8.56 5.01
C VAL A 106 3.63 9.20 4.78
N GLY A 107 3.66 10.51 4.72
CA GLY A 107 4.88 11.30 4.61
C GLY A 107 4.87 12.50 5.57
N ASN A 108 6.06 13.02 5.89
CA ASN A 108 6.21 14.14 6.82
C ASN A 108 6.08 15.51 6.14
N SER A 109 6.23 15.61 4.83
CA SER A 109 5.89 16.81 4.07
C SER A 109 5.62 16.51 2.61
N ALA A 110 4.71 17.29 2.04
CA ALA A 110 4.53 17.39 0.61
C ALA A 110 4.65 18.88 0.25
N THR A 111 5.69 19.26 -0.48
CA THR A 111 5.81 20.61 -1.02
C THR A 111 5.53 20.62 -2.50
N TRP A 112 4.54 21.39 -2.89
CA TRP A 112 4.25 21.64 -4.29
C TRP A 112 5.25 22.67 -4.83
N ASN A 113 6.07 22.27 -5.78
CA ASN A 113 7.03 23.16 -6.42
C ASN A 113 6.86 23.11 -7.94
N GLY A 114 6.07 24.02 -8.49
CA GLY A 114 5.96 24.22 -9.93
C GLY A 114 5.49 23.02 -10.75
N GLY A 115 4.59 22.19 -10.21
CA GLY A 115 4.09 20.99 -10.88
C GLY A 115 4.71 19.68 -10.40
N ASN A 116 5.72 19.73 -9.52
CA ASN A 116 6.33 18.57 -8.91
C ASN A 116 6.04 18.55 -7.40
N ILE A 117 5.70 17.38 -6.87
CA ILE A 117 5.61 17.15 -5.45
C ILE A 117 6.99 16.68 -4.97
N ASN A 118 7.62 17.49 -4.10
CA ASN A 118 8.82 17.07 -3.41
C ASN A 118 8.42 16.30 -2.14
N TRP A 119 8.76 15.04 -2.13
CA TRP A 119 8.51 14.10 -1.05
C TRP A 119 9.72 14.07 -0.12
N SER A 120 9.58 14.57 1.08
CA SER A 120 10.54 14.22 2.13
C SER A 120 9.98 13.04 2.92
N LEU A 121 10.74 12.01 3.12
CA LEU A 121 10.32 10.74 3.74
C LEU A 121 9.07 10.11 3.07
N SER A 122 9.25 9.53 1.92
CA SER A 122 8.25 8.69 1.28
C SER A 122 8.74 7.25 1.23
N TYR A 123 8.06 6.36 1.91
CA TYR A 123 8.33 4.91 1.85
C TYR A 123 8.11 4.32 0.45
N LEU A 124 7.28 4.96 -0.39
CA LEU A 124 6.95 4.48 -1.73
C LEU A 124 8.18 4.22 -2.62
N ASN A 125 9.26 4.95 -2.42
CA ASN A 125 10.43 4.86 -3.29
C ASN A 125 11.70 4.39 -2.57
N ARG A 126 11.60 3.98 -1.30
CA ARG A 126 12.81 3.72 -0.49
C ARG A 126 12.75 2.48 0.37
N ASP A 127 11.56 2.07 0.79
CA ASP A 127 11.41 0.89 1.62
C ASP A 127 11.62 -0.39 0.84
N HIS A 128 12.47 -1.26 1.35
CA HIS A 128 12.79 -2.56 0.79
C HIS A 128 12.55 -3.66 1.82
N LEU A 129 12.51 -4.90 1.37
CA LEU A 129 12.49 -6.04 2.27
C LEU A 129 13.78 -6.06 3.13
N TRP A 130 13.64 -6.41 4.40
CA TRP A 130 14.77 -6.57 5.31
C TRP A 130 15.85 -7.48 4.70
N GLY A 131 17.09 -6.97 4.66
CA GLY A 131 18.24 -7.65 4.06
C GLY A 131 18.38 -7.47 2.55
N HIS A 132 17.42 -6.84 1.87
CA HIS A 132 17.45 -6.62 0.41
C HIS A 132 17.53 -5.12 0.03
N GLY A 133 17.60 -4.26 1.01
CA GLY A 133 17.73 -2.82 0.79
C GLY A 133 17.56 -2.04 2.09
N ASN A 134 17.32 -0.75 1.96
CA ASN A 134 17.09 0.13 3.09
C ASN A 134 15.65 0.02 3.57
N VAL A 135 15.46 0.04 4.89
CA VAL A 135 14.16 0.23 5.54
C VAL A 135 14.22 1.56 6.27
N ASP A 136 13.32 2.47 5.96
CA ASP A 136 13.27 3.77 6.62
C ASP A 136 12.80 3.62 8.08
N PRO A 137 13.15 4.52 8.98
CA PRO A 137 12.63 4.52 10.34
C PRO A 137 11.14 4.93 10.35
N ASP A 138 10.40 4.44 11.33
CA ASP A 138 9.01 4.81 11.57
C ASP A 138 8.81 6.32 11.60
N LEU A 139 7.74 6.78 10.94
CA LEU A 139 7.34 8.17 11.01
C LEU A 139 6.38 8.39 12.17
N PRO A 140 6.80 9.07 13.25
CA PRO A 140 5.93 9.33 14.38
C PRO A 140 4.63 10.02 13.95
N SER A 141 3.50 9.65 14.56
CA SER A 141 2.17 10.16 14.19
C SER A 141 2.08 11.68 14.22
N ASN A 142 2.82 12.35 15.11
CA ASN A 142 2.87 13.81 15.19
C ASN A 142 3.72 14.47 14.08
N GLN A 143 4.42 13.68 13.27
CA GLN A 143 5.20 14.15 12.12
C GLN A 143 4.55 13.77 10.78
N GLN A 144 3.49 13.00 10.79
CA GLN A 144 2.73 12.66 9.60
C GLN A 144 1.97 13.90 9.11
N ALA A 145 2.17 14.27 7.86
CA ALA A 145 1.63 15.49 7.27
C ALA A 145 0.81 15.26 5.98
N CYS A 146 1.01 14.14 5.31
CA CYS A 146 0.32 13.83 4.06
C CYS A 146 0.17 12.32 3.86
N ILE A 147 -0.83 11.94 3.05
CA ILE A 147 -0.96 10.59 2.47
C ILE A 147 -0.47 10.63 1.04
N LEU A 148 0.26 9.61 0.66
CA LEU A 148 0.83 9.40 -0.66
C LEU A 148 0.38 8.05 -1.17
N TRP A 149 0.12 7.96 -2.46
CA TRP A 149 -0.22 6.68 -3.08
C TRP A 149 0.34 6.57 -4.50
N ARG A 150 0.54 5.33 -4.93
CA ARG A 150 0.84 4.94 -6.30
C ARG A 150 -0.08 3.79 -6.67
N TRP A 151 -0.53 3.77 -7.90
CA TRP A 151 -1.34 2.70 -8.46
C TRP A 151 -0.98 2.43 -9.92
N ALA A 152 -1.41 1.29 -10.44
CA ALA A 152 -1.38 0.97 -11.85
C ALA A 152 -2.72 0.38 -12.29
N GLU A 153 -2.99 0.48 -13.59
CA GLU A 153 -3.97 -0.34 -14.29
C GLU A 153 -3.22 -1.50 -14.94
N GLY A 154 -3.75 -2.71 -14.77
CA GLY A 154 -3.23 -3.92 -15.39
C GLY A 154 -3.58 -4.04 -16.86
#